data_c9fb3b6e89d7fbc4dacf360fdaf70ca5
#
_entry.id   c9fb3b6e89d7fbc4dacf360fdaf70ca5
#
_cell.length_a   1.000
_cell.length_b   1.000
_cell.length_c   1.000
_cell.angle_alpha   90.00
_cell.angle_beta   90.00
_cell.angle_gamma   90.00
#
_symmetry.space_group_name_H-M   'P 1'
#
loop_
_entity.id
_entity.type
_entity.pdbx_description
1 polymer ?
#
loop_
_entity_poly.entity_id
_entity_poly.type
_entity_poly.pdbx_seq_one_letter_code
_entity_poly.pdbx_strand_id
1 'polypeptide(L)'
;FVAKNDQFQSFVRNATATALKLGTTDVEALMIAEADGSVAEVDDQLARITQIANAHNCTHLRASTDEAQRLLFWAGRKAAFPAVGRIASDYYCVDGTIPRRQLGAVLGKISAIVARHGLGVANVFHAGDGNLHPLVMYDASVPGQTEAAEAAGADILMACVDAGGVLT
;
A
#
# COMPACT_ATOMS: atom_id res chain seq x y z
N PHE A 1 -2.58 2.30 -0.95
CA PHE A 1 -3.23 0.99 -0.80
C PHE A 1 -2.43 0.17 0.20
N VAL A 2 -3.01 -0.25 1.30
CA VAL A 2 -2.36 -1.04 2.34
C VAL A 2 -3.17 -2.32 2.55
N ALA A 3 -2.56 -3.49 2.35
CA ALA A 3 -3.25 -4.77 2.48
C ALA A 3 -3.12 -5.38 3.89
N LYS A 4 -4.04 -6.27 4.19
CA LYS A 4 -4.36 -6.86 5.50
C LYS A 4 -3.19 -7.44 6.31
N ASN A 5 -2.90 -6.83 7.43
CA ASN A 5 -2.46 -7.46 8.67
C ASN A 5 -3.00 -6.57 9.82
N ASP A 6 -3.73 -7.12 10.77
CA ASP A 6 -4.49 -6.34 11.76
C ASP A 6 -3.63 -5.39 12.61
N GLN A 7 -2.41 -5.76 12.95
CA GLN A 7 -1.49 -4.91 13.72
C GLN A 7 -0.91 -3.78 12.85
N PHE A 8 -0.54 -4.07 11.61
CA PHE A 8 -0.04 -3.08 10.66
C PHE A 8 -1.13 -2.09 10.27
N GLN A 9 -2.32 -2.56 9.99
CA GLN A 9 -3.47 -1.72 9.69
C GLN A 9 -3.80 -0.78 10.83
N SER A 10 -3.75 -1.25 12.07
CA SER A 10 -3.97 -0.41 13.26
C SER A 10 -2.95 0.73 13.33
N PHE A 11 -1.68 0.47 13.05
CA PHE A 11 -0.62 1.47 13.14
C PHE A 11 -0.62 2.44 11.95
N VAL A 12 -0.69 1.95 10.70
CA VAL A 12 -0.76 2.82 9.51
C VAL A 12 -2.04 3.63 9.51
N ARG A 13 -3.17 3.05 9.95
CA ARG A 13 -4.40 3.79 10.22
C ARG A 13 -4.17 4.94 11.20
N ASN A 14 -3.51 4.68 12.31
CA ASN A 14 -3.25 5.70 13.33
C ASN A 14 -2.25 6.76 12.85
N ALA A 15 -1.16 6.39 12.19
CA ALA A 15 -0.18 7.34 11.67
C ALA A 15 -0.75 8.18 10.51
N THR A 16 -1.43 7.54 9.57
CA THR A 16 -2.06 8.22 8.43
C THR A 16 -3.31 8.97 8.88
N ALA A 17 -4.13 8.41 9.78
CA ALA A 17 -5.27 9.08 10.36
C ALA A 17 -4.86 10.30 11.19
N THR A 18 -3.76 10.23 11.92
CA THR A 18 -3.19 11.38 12.63
C THR A 18 -2.71 12.45 11.66
N ALA A 19 -1.96 12.08 10.62
CA ALA A 19 -1.47 13.00 9.59
C ALA A 19 -2.62 13.64 8.79
N LEU A 20 -3.64 12.86 8.47
CA LEU A 20 -4.79 13.31 7.69
C LEU A 20 -5.96 13.80 8.54
N LYS A 21 -5.87 13.74 9.88
CA LYS A 21 -6.97 14.01 10.81
C LYS A 21 -8.25 13.22 10.49
N LEU A 22 -8.09 11.97 10.07
CA LEU A 22 -9.21 11.09 9.66
C LEU A 22 -9.87 10.34 10.82
N GLY A 23 -9.43 10.53 12.06
CA GLY A 23 -9.86 9.68 13.16
C GLY A 23 -9.39 8.21 13.02
N THR A 24 -9.75 7.36 13.96
CA THR A 24 -9.49 5.92 13.89
C THR A 24 -10.48 5.28 12.92
N THR A 25 -10.10 5.10 11.66
CA THR A 25 -10.93 4.44 10.66
C THR A 25 -10.46 3.02 10.44
N ASP A 26 -11.41 2.10 10.51
CA ASP A 26 -11.17 0.69 10.19
C ASP A 26 -11.31 0.50 8.68
N VAL A 27 -10.22 0.76 7.95
CA VAL A 27 -10.19 0.62 6.49
C VAL A 27 -9.20 -0.47 6.08
N GLU A 28 -9.57 -1.29 5.10
CA GLU A 28 -8.70 -2.33 4.56
C GLU A 28 -7.60 -1.75 3.66
N ALA A 29 -7.83 -0.59 3.05
CA ALA A 29 -6.91 0.07 2.14
C ALA A 29 -7.07 1.58 2.19
N LEU A 30 -5.96 2.29 1.97
CA LEU A 30 -5.94 3.73 1.77
C LEU A 30 -5.34 4.04 0.40
N MET A 31 -6.04 4.85 -0.40
CA MET A 31 -5.56 5.32 -1.70
C MET A 31 -5.44 6.85 -1.70
N ILE A 32 -4.36 7.35 -2.29
CA ILE A 32 -4.22 8.77 -2.63
C ILE A 32 -4.21 8.86 -4.15
N ALA A 33 -5.09 9.67 -4.71
CA ALA A 33 -5.12 10.01 -6.13
C ALA A 33 -4.92 11.52 -6.27
N GLU A 34 -4.16 11.93 -7.26
CA GLU A 34 -3.95 13.32 -7.60
C GLU A 34 -4.55 13.58 -8.99
N ALA A 35 -5.28 14.69 -9.11
CA ALA A 35 -5.82 15.20 -10.35
C ALA A 35 -5.09 16.49 -10.70
N ASP A 36 -4.69 16.65 -11.95
CA ASP A 36 -3.99 17.83 -12.47
C ASP A 36 -4.60 18.29 -13.79
N GLY A 37 -4.35 19.55 -14.16
CA GLY A 37 -4.85 20.17 -15.36
C GLY A 37 -5.51 21.52 -15.09
N SER A 38 -6.35 21.98 -16.01
CA SER A 38 -7.20 23.14 -15.81
C SER A 38 -8.26 22.89 -14.73
N VAL A 39 -8.84 23.94 -14.17
CA VAL A 39 -9.88 23.81 -13.13
C VAL A 39 -11.00 22.88 -13.57
N ALA A 40 -11.50 23.05 -14.81
CA ALA A 40 -12.59 22.22 -15.33
C ALA A 40 -12.19 20.74 -15.47
N GLU A 41 -10.96 20.44 -15.89
CA GLU A 41 -10.46 19.07 -15.99
C GLU A 41 -10.29 18.44 -14.60
N VAL A 42 -9.79 19.18 -13.63
CA VAL A 42 -9.64 18.71 -12.25
C VAL A 42 -11.02 18.44 -11.64
N ASP A 43 -11.99 19.31 -11.84
CA ASP A 43 -13.35 19.12 -11.34
C ASP A 43 -14.01 17.85 -11.93
N ASP A 44 -13.85 17.61 -13.23
CA ASP A 44 -14.36 16.41 -13.90
C ASP A 44 -13.65 15.14 -13.40
N GLN A 45 -12.33 15.15 -13.25
CA GLN A 45 -11.56 14.04 -12.72
C GLN A 45 -11.98 13.72 -11.28
N LEU A 46 -12.12 14.72 -10.40
CA LEU A 46 -12.56 14.52 -9.02
C LEU A 46 -14.00 13.96 -8.95
N ALA A 47 -14.90 14.44 -9.79
CA ALA A 47 -16.26 13.90 -9.88
C ALA A 47 -16.22 12.42 -10.28
N ARG A 48 -15.40 12.05 -11.27
CA ARG A 48 -15.26 10.68 -11.74
C ARG A 48 -14.60 9.77 -10.68
N ILE A 49 -13.55 10.23 -10.00
CA ILE A 49 -12.90 9.51 -8.88
C ILE A 49 -13.94 9.25 -7.78
N THR A 50 -14.73 10.26 -7.42
CA THR A 50 -15.78 10.15 -6.41
C THR A 50 -16.83 9.12 -6.80
N GLN A 51 -17.28 9.13 -8.03
CA GLN A 51 -18.25 8.16 -8.56
C GLN A 51 -17.72 6.73 -8.48
N ILE A 52 -16.48 6.51 -8.92
CA ILE A 52 -15.83 5.19 -8.87
C ILE A 52 -15.65 4.73 -7.43
N ALA A 53 -15.15 5.59 -6.55
CA ALA A 53 -14.94 5.26 -5.15
C ALA A 53 -16.24 4.82 -4.46
N ASN A 54 -17.34 5.56 -4.68
CA ASN A 54 -18.66 5.22 -4.12
C ASN A 54 -19.21 3.91 -4.69
N ALA A 55 -18.98 3.62 -5.97
CA ALA A 55 -19.40 2.36 -6.59
C ALA A 55 -18.62 1.14 -6.05
N HIS A 56 -17.47 1.36 -5.42
CA HIS A 56 -16.61 0.31 -4.87
C HIS A 56 -16.49 0.35 -3.33
N ASN A 57 -17.59 0.75 -2.65
CA ASN A 57 -17.69 0.73 -1.19
C ASN A 57 -16.64 1.58 -0.46
N CYS A 58 -16.25 2.72 -1.01
CA CYS A 58 -15.39 3.66 -0.31
C CYS A 58 -16.10 4.18 0.93
N THR A 59 -15.51 3.95 2.10
CA THR A 59 -16.09 4.37 3.38
C THR A 59 -15.77 5.82 3.73
N HIS A 60 -14.66 6.35 3.23
CA HIS A 60 -14.20 7.71 3.51
C HIS A 60 -13.53 8.30 2.27
N LEU A 61 -14.02 9.43 1.79
CA LEU A 61 -13.45 10.18 0.69
C LEU A 61 -13.22 11.63 1.11
N ARG A 62 -12.04 12.15 0.83
CA ARG A 62 -11.70 13.55 1.07
C ARG A 62 -10.95 14.10 -0.13
N ALA A 63 -11.35 15.25 -0.61
CA ALA A 63 -10.57 16.05 -1.55
C ALA A 63 -9.87 17.19 -0.77
N SER A 64 -8.64 17.52 -1.16
CA SER A 64 -7.97 18.71 -0.64
C SER A 64 -8.60 19.96 -1.24
N THR A 65 -8.79 20.98 -0.42
CA THR A 65 -9.33 22.29 -0.83
C THR A 65 -8.24 23.34 -1.01
N ASP A 66 -7.03 23.01 -0.56
CA ASP A 66 -5.87 23.89 -0.62
C ASP A 66 -4.54 23.11 -0.63
N GLU A 67 -3.46 23.81 -0.91
CA GLU A 67 -2.11 23.22 -1.00
C GLU A 67 -1.64 22.62 0.32
N ALA A 68 -1.97 23.21 1.46
CA ALA A 68 -1.55 22.70 2.76
C ALA A 68 -2.17 21.33 3.04
N GLN A 69 -3.45 21.15 2.70
CA GLN A 69 -4.11 19.85 2.81
C GLN A 69 -3.53 18.83 1.82
N ARG A 70 -3.23 19.23 0.58
CA ARG A 70 -2.59 18.38 -0.42
C ARG A 70 -1.24 17.85 0.09
N LEU A 71 -0.40 18.75 0.60
CA LEU A 71 0.90 18.38 1.19
C LEU A 71 0.74 17.44 2.39
N LEU A 72 -0.29 17.64 3.21
CA LEU A 72 -0.57 16.77 4.36
C LEU A 72 -0.95 15.35 3.91
N PHE A 73 -1.75 15.19 2.84
CA PHE A 73 -2.08 13.88 2.28
C PHE A 73 -0.82 13.14 1.80
N TRP A 74 0.05 13.85 1.06
CA TRP A 74 1.32 13.30 0.60
C TRP A 74 2.31 13.00 1.73
N ALA A 75 2.30 13.79 2.81
CA ALA A 75 3.11 13.49 3.99
C ALA A 75 2.73 12.13 4.61
N GLY A 76 1.44 11.79 4.63
CA GLY A 76 0.97 10.46 5.05
C GLY A 76 1.55 9.34 4.18
N ARG A 77 1.57 9.51 2.85
CA ARG A 77 2.17 8.54 1.92
C ARG A 77 3.68 8.38 2.16
N LYS A 78 4.40 9.48 2.35
CA LYS A 78 5.85 9.47 2.62
C LYS A 78 6.19 8.82 3.96
N ALA A 79 5.31 8.92 4.94
CA ALA A 79 5.49 8.31 6.26
C ALA A 79 5.20 6.79 6.28
N ALA A 80 4.64 6.21 5.21
CA ALA A 80 4.24 4.80 5.20
C ALA A 80 5.41 3.84 5.40
N PHE A 81 6.53 4.05 4.71
CA PHE A 81 7.73 3.22 4.87
C PHE A 81 8.34 3.31 6.28
N PRO A 82 8.66 4.51 6.82
CA PRO A 82 9.14 4.62 8.20
C PRO A 82 8.18 4.06 9.24
N ALA A 83 6.87 4.07 8.94
CA ALA A 83 5.85 3.52 9.84
C ALA A 83 5.98 2.01 10.04
N VAL A 84 6.44 1.28 9.03
CA VAL A 84 6.67 -0.17 9.12
C VAL A 84 7.72 -0.51 10.18
N GLY A 85 8.78 0.30 10.31
CA GLY A 85 9.82 0.14 11.32
C GLY A 85 9.35 0.27 12.78
N ARG A 86 8.06 0.65 13.00
CA ARG A 86 7.45 0.62 14.35
C ARG A 86 6.70 -0.68 14.65
N ILE A 87 6.54 -1.54 13.66
CA ILE A 87 5.77 -2.78 13.74
C ILE A 87 6.70 -3.98 13.74
N ALA A 88 7.74 -3.91 12.94
CA ALA A 88 8.79 -4.91 12.86
C ALA A 88 10.15 -4.24 12.95
N SER A 89 11.13 -4.93 13.56
CA SER A 89 12.51 -4.45 13.66
C SER A 89 13.15 -4.32 12.29
N ASP A 90 12.80 -5.23 11.37
CA ASP A 90 13.36 -5.34 10.04
C ASP A 90 12.26 -5.55 8.99
N TYR A 91 12.54 -5.16 7.76
CA TYR A 91 11.73 -5.52 6.61
C TYR A 91 12.58 -5.69 5.36
N TYR A 92 12.21 -6.65 4.53
CA TYR A 92 12.78 -6.88 3.22
C TYR A 92 11.84 -6.28 2.16
N CYS A 93 12.31 -5.23 1.47
CA CYS A 93 11.53 -4.59 0.42
C CYS A 93 11.75 -5.33 -0.89
N VAL A 94 10.66 -5.80 -1.47
CA VAL A 94 10.64 -6.42 -2.80
C VAL A 94 10.10 -5.41 -3.79
N ASP A 95 10.65 -5.37 -5.00
CA ASP A 95 10.23 -4.43 -6.04
C ASP A 95 9.90 -5.19 -7.33
N GLY A 96 8.68 -5.00 -7.83
CA GLY A 96 8.21 -5.64 -9.03
C GLY A 96 7.04 -4.89 -9.65
N THR A 97 7.04 -4.78 -10.98
CA THR A 97 5.96 -4.11 -11.72
C THR A 97 5.09 -5.14 -12.41
N ILE A 98 3.77 -5.00 -12.29
CA ILE A 98 2.78 -5.92 -12.85
C ILE A 98 1.73 -5.15 -13.70
N PRO A 99 1.05 -5.82 -14.63
CA PRO A 99 -0.10 -5.23 -15.30
C PRO A 99 -1.17 -4.81 -14.27
N ARG A 100 -1.62 -3.56 -14.31
CA ARG A 100 -2.58 -2.99 -13.33
C ARG A 100 -3.82 -3.85 -13.08
N ARG A 101 -4.33 -4.53 -14.11
CA ARG A 101 -5.48 -5.44 -14.02
C ARG A 101 -5.23 -6.65 -13.10
N GLN A 102 -3.97 -7.00 -12.86
CA GLN A 102 -3.57 -8.12 -12.00
C GLN A 102 -3.39 -7.72 -10.52
N LEU A 103 -3.51 -6.43 -10.21
CA LEU A 103 -3.16 -5.87 -8.91
C LEU A 103 -3.84 -6.62 -7.75
N GLY A 104 -5.15 -6.77 -7.79
CA GLY A 104 -5.89 -7.46 -6.73
C GLY A 104 -5.51 -8.93 -6.57
N ALA A 105 -5.33 -9.64 -7.69
CA ALA A 105 -4.93 -11.05 -7.69
C ALA A 105 -3.51 -11.23 -7.13
N VAL A 106 -2.57 -10.37 -7.53
CA VAL A 106 -1.18 -10.45 -7.05
C VAL A 106 -1.07 -10.06 -5.59
N LEU A 107 -1.79 -9.06 -5.12
CA LEU A 107 -1.81 -8.71 -3.69
C LEU A 107 -2.34 -9.87 -2.83
N GLY A 108 -3.37 -10.59 -3.30
CA GLY A 108 -3.85 -11.80 -2.65
C GLY A 108 -2.79 -12.91 -2.60
N LYS A 109 -2.05 -13.12 -3.71
CA LYS A 109 -0.92 -14.06 -3.75
C LYS A 109 0.19 -13.68 -2.80
N ILE A 110 0.60 -12.39 -2.75
CA ILE A 110 1.61 -11.88 -1.83
C ILE A 110 1.24 -12.21 -0.39
N SER A 111 0.01 -11.92 0.02
CA SER A 111 -0.47 -12.22 1.38
C SER A 111 -0.39 -13.73 1.69
N ALA A 112 -0.77 -14.58 0.75
CA ALA A 112 -0.71 -16.03 0.92
C ALA A 112 0.74 -16.55 0.96
N ILE A 113 1.65 -15.99 0.14
CA ILE A 113 3.07 -16.34 0.14
C ILE A 113 3.67 -16.04 1.50
N VAL A 114 3.54 -14.81 1.97
CA VAL A 114 4.17 -14.37 3.23
C VAL A 114 3.62 -15.15 4.42
N ALA A 115 2.31 -15.45 4.43
CA ALA A 115 1.70 -16.28 5.47
C ALA A 115 2.28 -17.71 5.52
N ARG A 116 2.63 -18.31 4.36
CA ARG A 116 3.29 -19.65 4.32
C ARG A 116 4.68 -19.63 4.96
N HIS A 117 5.38 -18.51 4.90
CA HIS A 117 6.68 -18.32 5.54
C HIS A 117 6.56 -17.87 7.02
N GLY A 118 5.34 -17.75 7.55
CA GLY A 118 5.09 -17.34 8.93
C GLY A 118 5.41 -15.87 9.23
N LEU A 119 5.46 -15.03 8.19
CA LEU A 119 5.83 -13.63 8.28
C LEU A 119 4.62 -12.71 8.00
N GLY A 120 4.80 -11.41 8.26
CA GLY A 120 3.86 -10.35 7.90
C GLY A 120 4.28 -9.59 6.65
N VAL A 121 3.35 -8.90 6.01
CA VAL A 121 3.64 -8.01 4.88
C VAL A 121 2.88 -6.70 4.97
N ALA A 122 3.56 -5.62 4.60
CA ALA A 122 2.94 -4.32 4.36
C ALA A 122 3.09 -3.98 2.88
N ASN A 123 1.98 -3.67 2.20
CA ASN A 123 2.02 -3.30 0.80
C ASN A 123 1.91 -1.77 0.65
N VAL A 124 2.98 -1.13 0.18
CA VAL A 124 3.04 0.31 -0.13
C VAL A 124 3.49 0.46 -1.57
N PHE A 125 2.61 0.94 -2.47
CA PHE A 125 2.88 0.83 -3.89
C PHE A 125 2.24 1.97 -4.73
N HIS A 126 2.61 2.01 -6.01
CA HIS A 126 2.05 2.91 -7.00
C HIS A 126 0.98 2.20 -7.83
N ALA A 127 -0.29 2.31 -7.42
CA ALA A 127 -1.40 1.61 -8.09
C ALA A 127 -1.56 2.03 -9.56
N GLY A 128 -1.23 3.28 -9.89
CA GLY A 128 -1.32 3.82 -11.26
C GLY A 128 -0.32 3.20 -12.22
N ASP A 129 0.86 2.80 -11.74
CA ASP A 129 1.95 2.25 -12.55
C ASP A 129 1.99 0.72 -12.49
N GLY A 130 1.35 0.13 -11.48
CA GLY A 130 1.46 -1.30 -11.19
C GLY A 130 2.76 -1.69 -10.51
N ASN A 131 3.54 -0.71 -10.03
CA ASN A 131 4.78 -0.95 -9.31
C ASN A 131 4.51 -1.22 -7.83
N LEU A 132 4.85 -2.43 -7.38
CA LEU A 132 4.61 -2.95 -6.05
C LEU A 132 5.87 -2.90 -5.19
N HIS A 133 5.72 -2.46 -3.94
CA HIS A 133 6.77 -2.51 -2.91
C HIS A 133 6.25 -3.26 -1.68
N PRO A 134 6.06 -4.59 -1.74
CA PRO A 134 5.74 -5.37 -0.56
C PRO A 134 6.93 -5.34 0.40
N LEU A 135 6.65 -4.96 1.64
CA LEU A 135 7.61 -4.94 2.74
C LEU A 135 7.37 -6.19 3.57
N VAL A 136 8.16 -7.23 3.35
CA VAL A 136 8.11 -8.47 4.14
C VAL A 136 8.73 -8.18 5.49
N MET A 137 7.93 -8.25 6.55
CA MET A 137 8.32 -7.88 7.91
C MET A 137 8.88 -9.09 8.64
N TYR A 138 10.02 -8.91 9.32
CA TYR A 138 10.70 -9.95 10.07
C TYR A 138 11.52 -9.35 11.22
N ASP A 139 12.14 -10.20 12.02
CA ASP A 139 13.10 -9.84 13.07
C ASP A 139 14.40 -10.60 12.83
N ALA A 140 15.46 -9.89 12.43
CA ALA A 140 16.75 -10.50 12.14
C ALA A 140 17.41 -11.13 13.38
N SER A 141 16.98 -10.80 14.59
CA SER A 141 17.45 -11.45 15.82
C SER A 141 16.86 -12.84 16.05
N VAL A 142 15.79 -13.18 15.34
CA VAL A 142 15.13 -14.50 15.43
C VAL A 142 15.72 -15.43 14.37
N PRO A 143 16.37 -16.54 14.77
CA PRO A 143 16.98 -17.48 13.83
C PRO A 143 15.99 -17.98 12.77
N GLY A 144 16.39 -17.93 11.50
CA GLY A 144 15.61 -18.39 10.36
C GLY A 144 14.64 -17.38 9.78
N GLN A 145 14.38 -16.25 10.43
CA GLN A 145 13.45 -15.25 9.88
C GLN A 145 14.04 -14.46 8.70
N THR A 146 15.34 -14.21 8.68
CA THR A 146 16.00 -13.57 7.54
C THR A 146 15.90 -14.44 6.29
N GLU A 147 16.24 -15.72 6.40
CA GLU A 147 16.16 -16.68 5.31
C GLU A 147 14.69 -16.87 4.84
N ALA A 148 13.74 -16.87 5.76
CA ALA A 148 12.33 -16.92 5.44
C ALA A 148 11.85 -15.67 4.68
N ALA A 149 12.36 -14.48 5.05
CA ALA A 149 12.03 -13.23 4.38
C ALA A 149 12.60 -13.17 2.95
N GLU A 150 13.83 -13.64 2.77
CA GLU A 150 14.47 -13.75 1.45
C GLU A 150 13.72 -14.76 0.55
N ALA A 151 13.37 -15.92 1.09
CA ALA A 151 12.60 -16.93 0.35
C ALA A 151 11.20 -16.42 -0.03
N ALA A 152 10.50 -15.74 0.90
CA ALA A 152 9.22 -15.09 0.61
C ALA A 152 9.37 -14.00 -0.47
N GLY A 153 10.44 -13.22 -0.43
CA GLY A 153 10.77 -12.22 -1.44
C GLY A 153 10.95 -12.83 -2.83
N ALA A 154 11.69 -13.92 -2.93
CA ALA A 154 11.87 -14.66 -4.18
C ALA A 154 10.53 -15.20 -4.74
N ASP A 155 9.69 -15.79 -3.89
CA ASP A 155 8.35 -16.27 -4.28
C ASP A 155 7.45 -15.12 -4.77
N ILE A 156 7.53 -13.95 -4.14
CA ILE A 156 6.79 -12.75 -4.55
C ILE A 156 7.25 -12.27 -5.92
N LEU A 157 8.56 -12.21 -6.17
CA LEU A 157 9.11 -11.83 -7.47
C LEU A 157 8.64 -12.78 -8.57
N MET A 158 8.67 -14.09 -8.32
CA MET A 158 8.13 -15.07 -9.27
C MET A 158 6.64 -14.86 -9.53
N ALA A 159 5.84 -14.57 -8.49
CA ALA A 159 4.42 -14.28 -8.65
C ALA A 159 4.16 -13.01 -9.50
N CYS A 160 5.05 -12.02 -9.44
CA CYS A 160 4.99 -10.85 -10.31
C CYS A 160 5.30 -11.20 -11.78
N VAL A 161 6.33 -12.01 -12.03
CA VAL A 161 6.68 -12.49 -13.37
C VAL A 161 5.55 -13.33 -13.97
N ASP A 162 5.00 -14.28 -13.20
CA ASP A 162 3.87 -15.12 -13.60
C ASP A 162 2.60 -14.32 -13.94
N ALA A 163 2.45 -13.14 -13.35
CA ALA A 163 1.37 -12.21 -13.67
C ALA A 163 1.61 -11.40 -14.96
N GLY A 164 2.73 -11.63 -15.65
CA GLY A 164 3.14 -10.89 -16.83
C GLY A 164 3.84 -9.58 -16.50
N GLY A 165 4.44 -9.51 -15.33
CA GLY A 165 5.22 -8.38 -14.83
C GLY A 165 6.71 -8.48 -15.11
N VAL A 166 7.46 -7.50 -14.60
CA VAL A 166 8.92 -7.43 -14.65
C VAL A 166 9.47 -7.11 -13.26
N LEU A 167 10.72 -7.48 -13.04
CA LEU A 167 11.47 -7.11 -11.85
C LEU A 167 12.13 -5.76 -12.06
N THR A 168 12.18 -4.92 -11.04
CA THR A 168 12.79 -3.59 -11.07
C THR A 168 13.86 -3.45 -10.02
#